data_d2c13f9d98b3b49d871fd71ab51bd61a
#
_entry.id   d2c13f9d98b3b49d871fd71ab51bd61a
#
_cell.length_a   1.000
_cell.length_b   1.000
_cell.length_c   1.000
_cell.angle_alpha   90.00
_cell.angle_beta   90.00
_cell.angle_gamma   90.00
#
_symmetry.space_group_name_H-M   'P 1'
#
loop_
_entity.id
_entity.type
_entity.pdbx_description
1 polymer ?
#
loop_
_entity_poly.entity_id
_entity_poly.type
_entity_poly.pdbx_seq_one_letter_code
_entity_poly.pdbx_strand_id
1 'polypeptide(L)'
;MILGANGERLSKRHGAVSVTQYRDDGYLPEALLNYLARLGWSHGDEEIFSREQLIEWFDLSSISRSPAKFNPEKLHWINQQYLKEADNTRLAELIIPFLEKDGCHVAGGTNLELVVALLKERVNTIEELADAAVYFYRPLEPTDELKIQYFNTETKPILVGLIEKFNHIEWTRESIHHEIKTTAKHHDVKLPKIAMPLRVMVTGEIHTHSIDAVLELLGREETLARMNSHLSSFPD
;
A
#
# COMPACT_ATOMS: atom_id res chain seq x y z
N MET A 1 3.14 -34.78 -2.18
CA MET A 1 1.69 -34.49 -2.32
C MET A 1 1.43 -33.16 -1.59
N ILE A 2 0.66 -32.23 -2.19
CA ILE A 2 0.29 -30.97 -1.54
C ILE A 2 -1.14 -31.09 -1.03
N LEU A 3 -1.35 -30.73 0.23
CA LEU A 3 -2.63 -30.72 0.93
C LEU A 3 -3.13 -29.29 1.09
N GLY A 4 -4.43 -29.09 1.04
CA GLY A 4 -5.09 -27.84 1.41
C GLY A 4 -5.13 -27.63 2.93
N ALA A 5 -5.71 -26.50 3.35
CA ALA A 5 -5.83 -26.15 4.76
C ALA A 5 -6.62 -27.20 5.59
N ASN A 6 -7.59 -27.86 4.96
CA ASN A 6 -8.42 -28.93 5.56
C ASN A 6 -7.73 -30.29 5.62
N GLY A 7 -6.48 -30.43 5.15
CA GLY A 7 -5.73 -31.68 5.11
C GLY A 7 -6.09 -32.60 3.94
N GLU A 8 -7.01 -32.24 3.07
CA GLU A 8 -7.32 -32.99 1.85
C GLU A 8 -6.35 -32.63 0.72
N ARG A 9 -6.25 -33.49 -0.29
CA ARG A 9 -5.41 -33.22 -1.46
C ARG A 9 -5.83 -31.91 -2.13
N LEU A 10 -4.86 -31.00 -2.32
CA LEU A 10 -5.11 -29.76 -3.02
C LEU A 10 -5.63 -30.03 -4.46
N SER A 11 -6.76 -29.48 -4.80
CA SER A 11 -7.40 -29.62 -6.10
C SER A 11 -8.03 -28.30 -6.54
N LYS A 12 -8.42 -28.20 -7.81
CA LYS A 12 -9.12 -27.01 -8.35
C LYS A 12 -10.36 -26.63 -7.53
N ARG A 13 -11.02 -27.59 -6.88
CA ARG A 13 -12.19 -27.34 -6.00
C ARG A 13 -11.81 -26.76 -4.64
N HIS A 14 -10.54 -26.84 -4.26
CA HIS A 14 -10.00 -26.40 -2.97
C HIS A 14 -9.02 -25.22 -3.12
N GLY A 15 -9.15 -24.41 -4.20
CA GLY A 15 -8.32 -23.23 -4.41
C GLY A 15 -6.96 -23.50 -5.07
N ALA A 16 -6.73 -24.71 -5.65
CA ALA A 16 -5.58 -24.90 -6.50
C ALA A 16 -5.78 -24.12 -7.80
N VAL A 17 -5.03 -23.06 -7.98
CA VAL A 17 -5.10 -22.16 -9.13
C VAL A 17 -3.91 -22.40 -10.08
N SER A 18 -4.03 -21.89 -11.29
CA SER A 18 -2.91 -21.84 -12.25
C SER A 18 -1.78 -20.95 -11.69
N VAL A 19 -0.54 -21.25 -12.04
CA VAL A 19 0.61 -20.38 -11.73
C VAL A 19 0.41 -18.95 -12.23
N THR A 20 -0.28 -18.81 -13.37
CA THR A 20 -0.61 -17.49 -13.92
C THR A 20 -1.61 -16.70 -13.08
N GLN A 21 -2.46 -17.40 -12.32
CA GLN A 21 -3.38 -16.72 -11.39
C GLN A 21 -2.62 -15.99 -10.27
N TYR A 22 -1.56 -16.59 -9.74
CA TYR A 22 -0.73 -15.91 -8.72
C TYR A 22 -0.09 -14.63 -9.25
N ARG A 23 0.30 -14.60 -10.54
CA ARG A 23 0.76 -13.38 -11.18
C ARG A 23 -0.36 -12.33 -11.24
N ASP A 24 -1.55 -12.76 -11.65
CA ASP A 24 -2.72 -11.89 -11.80
C ASP A 24 -3.22 -11.38 -10.44
N ASP A 25 -2.98 -12.14 -9.36
CA ASP A 25 -3.20 -11.77 -7.95
C ASP A 25 -2.00 -10.96 -7.35
N GLY A 26 -1.02 -10.59 -8.17
CA GLY A 26 0.09 -9.70 -7.78
C GLY A 26 1.22 -10.35 -6.98
N TYR A 27 1.41 -11.67 -7.06
CA TYR A 27 2.58 -12.32 -6.46
C TYR A 27 3.81 -12.21 -7.36
N LEU A 28 4.97 -11.93 -6.75
CA LEU A 28 6.25 -11.94 -7.44
C LEU A 28 6.67 -13.38 -7.78
N PRO A 29 7.22 -13.62 -8.99
CA PRO A 29 7.59 -14.97 -9.42
C PRO A 29 8.67 -15.61 -8.52
N GLU A 30 9.62 -14.83 -8.02
CA GLU A 30 10.64 -15.29 -7.08
C GLU A 30 10.06 -15.69 -5.73
N ALA A 31 9.05 -14.96 -5.23
CA ALA A 31 8.36 -15.31 -3.99
C ALA A 31 7.59 -16.62 -4.12
N LEU A 32 6.87 -16.79 -5.24
CA LEU A 32 6.17 -18.04 -5.52
C LEU A 32 7.15 -19.22 -5.68
N LEU A 33 8.27 -19.02 -6.36
CA LEU A 33 9.32 -20.04 -6.51
C LEU A 33 9.89 -20.45 -5.15
N ASN A 34 10.24 -19.48 -4.30
CA ASN A 34 10.73 -19.73 -2.94
C ASN A 34 9.70 -20.53 -2.13
N TYR A 35 8.45 -20.11 -2.15
CA TYR A 35 7.37 -20.79 -1.44
C TYR A 35 7.18 -22.24 -1.91
N LEU A 36 7.13 -22.46 -3.22
CA LEU A 36 6.97 -23.79 -3.80
C LEU A 36 8.15 -24.71 -3.48
N ALA A 37 9.38 -24.21 -3.48
CA ALA A 37 10.55 -24.96 -3.06
C ALA A 37 10.40 -25.42 -1.59
N ARG A 38 10.01 -24.53 -0.70
CA ARG A 38 9.81 -24.79 0.73
C ARG A 38 8.69 -25.80 1.04
N LEU A 39 7.76 -26.04 0.11
CA LEU A 39 6.72 -27.06 0.30
C LEU A 39 7.25 -28.49 0.32
N GLY A 40 8.45 -28.74 -0.17
CA GLY A 40 8.99 -30.10 -0.19
C GLY A 40 10.49 -30.18 0.00
N TRP A 41 11.16 -29.05 0.19
CA TRP A 41 12.60 -28.95 0.36
C TRP A 41 12.95 -27.90 1.42
N SER A 42 14.10 -28.03 2.07
CA SER A 42 14.63 -27.06 3.02
C SER A 42 16.15 -27.03 3.02
N HIS A 43 16.72 -25.87 3.30
CA HIS A 43 18.13 -25.67 3.55
C HIS A 43 18.29 -25.06 4.96
N GLY A 44 18.56 -25.91 5.96
CA GLY A 44 18.56 -25.45 7.35
C GLY A 44 17.25 -24.76 7.73
N ASP A 45 17.39 -23.63 8.43
CA ASP A 45 16.28 -22.80 8.89
C ASP A 45 15.97 -21.62 7.93
N GLU A 46 16.65 -21.56 6.79
CA GLU A 46 16.45 -20.49 5.80
C GLU A 46 15.06 -20.51 5.20
N GLU A 47 14.36 -19.39 5.35
CA GLU A 47 12.98 -19.22 4.88
C GLU A 47 12.91 -18.44 3.58
N ILE A 48 13.81 -17.47 3.39
CA ILE A 48 13.92 -16.57 2.23
C ILE A 48 15.30 -16.77 1.62
N PHE A 49 15.35 -16.97 0.31
CA PHE A 49 16.59 -17.16 -0.44
C PHE A 49 16.46 -16.68 -1.88
N SER A 50 17.53 -16.16 -2.44
CA SER A 50 17.55 -15.74 -3.84
C SER A 50 17.45 -16.95 -4.78
N ARG A 51 17.16 -16.69 -6.05
CA ARG A 51 17.15 -17.71 -7.08
C ARG A 51 18.53 -18.37 -7.23
N GLU A 52 19.60 -17.59 -7.11
CA GLU A 52 20.99 -18.02 -7.20
C GLU A 52 21.32 -18.95 -6.02
N GLN A 53 20.93 -18.58 -4.80
CA GLN A 53 21.06 -19.43 -3.61
C GLN A 53 20.26 -20.72 -3.75
N LEU A 54 19.04 -20.65 -4.29
CA LEU A 54 18.26 -21.87 -4.56
C LEU A 54 18.96 -22.82 -5.52
N ILE A 55 19.56 -22.29 -6.60
CA ILE A 55 20.31 -23.09 -7.57
C ILE A 55 21.55 -23.73 -6.93
N GLU A 56 22.26 -23.00 -6.06
CA GLU A 56 23.44 -23.50 -5.35
C GLU A 56 23.11 -24.56 -4.32
N TRP A 57 22.03 -24.37 -3.56
CA TRP A 57 21.69 -25.21 -2.41
C TRP A 57 20.79 -26.38 -2.74
N PHE A 58 20.05 -26.30 -3.86
CA PHE A 58 19.05 -27.31 -4.18
C PHE A 58 19.66 -28.69 -4.47
N ASP A 59 19.23 -29.67 -3.71
CA ASP A 59 19.63 -31.08 -3.84
C ASP A 59 18.40 -31.98 -3.79
N LEU A 60 18.35 -32.94 -4.72
CA LEU A 60 17.25 -33.89 -4.82
C LEU A 60 17.17 -34.82 -3.62
N SER A 61 18.29 -35.10 -2.93
CA SER A 61 18.31 -35.99 -1.75
C SER A 61 17.63 -35.34 -0.54
N SER A 62 17.55 -34.00 -0.51
CA SER A 62 16.93 -33.21 0.54
C SER A 62 15.42 -33.00 0.34
N ILE A 63 14.84 -33.57 -0.72
CA ILE A 63 13.40 -33.49 -0.96
C ILE A 63 12.64 -34.38 0.04
N SER A 64 11.72 -33.77 0.79
CA SER A 64 10.86 -34.48 1.74
C SER A 64 9.87 -35.37 1.02
N ARG A 65 9.69 -36.61 1.54
CA ARG A 65 8.66 -37.56 1.08
C ARG A 65 7.31 -37.31 1.77
N SER A 66 7.27 -36.52 2.81
CA SER A 66 6.04 -36.21 3.54
C SER A 66 5.14 -35.26 2.75
N PRO A 67 3.81 -35.39 2.89
CA PRO A 67 2.90 -34.37 2.32
C PRO A 67 3.18 -32.99 2.89
N ALA A 68 3.18 -31.98 2.02
CA ALA A 68 3.29 -30.58 2.42
C ALA A 68 1.89 -29.96 2.46
N LYS A 69 1.66 -29.04 3.39
CA LYS A 69 0.40 -28.31 3.52
C LYS A 69 0.56 -26.92 2.91
N PHE A 70 -0.33 -26.59 1.96
CA PHE A 70 -0.39 -25.24 1.39
C PHE A 70 -0.92 -24.27 2.44
N ASN A 71 -0.18 -23.19 2.68
CA ASN A 71 -0.52 -22.13 3.62
C ASN A 71 -0.48 -20.78 2.91
N PRO A 72 -1.64 -20.17 2.56
CA PRO A 72 -1.71 -18.88 1.91
C PRO A 72 -1.07 -17.73 2.72
N GLU A 73 -1.23 -17.73 4.04
CA GLU A 73 -0.64 -16.69 4.92
C GLU A 73 0.88 -16.70 4.84
N LYS A 74 1.49 -17.91 4.76
CA LYS A 74 2.94 -18.05 4.59
C LYS A 74 3.39 -17.53 3.22
N LEU A 75 2.63 -17.79 2.16
CA LEU A 75 2.90 -17.27 0.83
C LEU A 75 2.82 -15.73 0.81
N HIS A 76 1.79 -15.14 1.41
CA HIS A 76 1.67 -13.70 1.58
C HIS A 76 2.89 -13.10 2.30
N TRP A 77 3.27 -13.70 3.42
CA TRP A 77 4.42 -13.25 4.19
C TRP A 77 5.72 -13.32 3.37
N ILE A 78 5.96 -14.42 2.66
CA ILE A 78 7.12 -14.55 1.77
C ILE A 78 7.09 -13.46 0.70
N ASN A 79 5.96 -13.26 0.04
CA ASN A 79 5.84 -12.24 -1.00
C ASN A 79 6.11 -10.84 -0.47
N GLN A 80 5.63 -10.52 0.74
CA GLN A 80 5.94 -9.25 1.40
C GLN A 80 7.46 -9.05 1.60
N GLN A 81 8.21 -10.11 2.01
CA GLN A 81 9.66 -9.97 2.16
C GLN A 81 10.33 -9.62 0.83
N TYR A 82 9.93 -10.28 -0.26
CA TYR A 82 10.47 -9.98 -1.59
C TYR A 82 10.06 -8.59 -2.08
N LEU A 83 8.83 -8.12 -1.81
CA LEU A 83 8.39 -6.76 -2.14
C LEU A 83 9.24 -5.69 -1.44
N LYS A 84 9.56 -5.88 -0.17
CA LYS A 84 10.39 -4.95 0.60
C LYS A 84 11.78 -4.79 -0.01
N GLU A 85 12.40 -5.90 -0.42
CA GLU A 85 13.75 -5.92 -0.99
C GLU A 85 13.79 -5.58 -2.49
N ALA A 86 12.63 -5.63 -3.17
CA ALA A 86 12.58 -5.40 -4.61
C ALA A 86 12.89 -3.93 -4.97
N ASP A 87 13.52 -3.77 -6.14
CA ASP A 87 13.80 -2.47 -6.72
C ASP A 87 12.52 -1.68 -7.00
N ASN A 88 12.51 -0.40 -6.64
CA ASN A 88 11.31 0.44 -6.74
C ASN A 88 10.92 0.71 -8.21
N THR A 89 11.90 0.85 -9.11
CA THR A 89 11.64 1.05 -10.54
C THR A 89 10.94 -0.17 -11.13
N ARG A 90 11.42 -1.38 -10.80
CA ARG A 90 10.77 -2.63 -11.21
C ARG A 90 9.34 -2.75 -10.65
N LEU A 91 9.14 -2.44 -9.37
CA LEU A 91 7.80 -2.49 -8.79
C LEU A 91 6.88 -1.44 -9.43
N ALA A 92 7.40 -0.26 -9.75
CA ALA A 92 6.66 0.78 -10.46
C ALA A 92 6.18 0.29 -11.85
N GLU A 93 7.01 -0.43 -12.58
CA GLU A 93 6.59 -1.04 -13.84
C GLU A 93 5.51 -2.11 -13.66
N LEU A 94 5.65 -2.95 -12.64
CA LEU A 94 4.71 -4.05 -12.37
C LEU A 94 3.33 -3.58 -11.88
N ILE A 95 3.25 -2.43 -11.22
CA ILE A 95 2.01 -1.89 -10.66
C ILE A 95 1.13 -1.20 -11.73
N ILE A 96 1.71 -0.67 -12.82
CA ILE A 96 1.01 0.11 -13.85
C ILE A 96 -0.25 -0.61 -14.37
N PRO A 97 -0.21 -1.90 -14.77
CA PRO A 97 -1.39 -2.58 -15.30
C PRO A 97 -2.55 -2.66 -14.30
N PHE A 98 -2.25 -2.76 -13.00
CA PHE A 98 -3.26 -2.76 -11.94
C PHE A 98 -3.88 -1.37 -11.78
N LEU A 99 -3.07 -0.31 -11.74
CA LEU A 99 -3.54 1.07 -11.66
C LEU A 99 -4.39 1.45 -12.89
N GLU A 100 -3.99 1.05 -14.10
CA GLU A 100 -4.75 1.30 -15.33
C GLU A 100 -6.11 0.58 -15.33
N LYS A 101 -6.17 -0.64 -14.80
CA LYS A 101 -7.42 -1.39 -14.61
C LYS A 101 -8.41 -0.62 -13.73
N ASP A 102 -7.91 0.11 -12.73
CA ASP A 102 -8.70 0.95 -11.83
C ASP A 102 -8.95 2.37 -12.38
N GLY A 103 -8.61 2.61 -13.64
CA GLY A 103 -8.84 3.89 -14.32
C GLY A 103 -7.88 5.00 -13.90
N CYS A 104 -6.72 4.66 -13.32
CA CYS A 104 -5.69 5.63 -12.99
C CYS A 104 -4.82 5.95 -14.19
N HIS A 105 -4.48 7.23 -14.36
CA HIS A 105 -3.52 7.70 -15.35
C HIS A 105 -2.21 8.08 -14.66
N VAL A 106 -1.18 7.25 -14.84
CA VAL A 106 0.12 7.44 -14.16
C VAL A 106 0.96 8.52 -14.82
N ALA A 107 0.85 8.66 -16.16
CA ALA A 107 1.67 9.59 -16.94
C ALA A 107 1.41 11.05 -16.53
N GLY A 108 2.47 11.76 -16.15
CA GLY A 108 2.41 13.17 -15.72
C GLY A 108 1.90 13.41 -14.30
N GLY A 109 1.58 12.34 -13.55
CA GLY A 109 1.18 12.42 -12.15
C GLY A 109 2.36 12.35 -11.17
N THR A 110 2.07 12.03 -9.93
CA THR A 110 3.07 11.80 -8.86
C THR A 110 4.10 10.74 -9.29
N ASN A 111 5.36 10.93 -8.91
CA ASN A 111 6.43 9.97 -9.24
C ASN A 111 6.13 8.58 -8.64
N LEU A 112 5.87 7.59 -9.50
CA LEU A 112 5.43 6.27 -9.10
C LEU A 112 6.49 5.50 -8.28
N GLU A 113 7.78 5.68 -8.55
CA GLU A 113 8.85 5.04 -7.78
C GLU A 113 8.87 5.54 -6.33
N LEU A 114 8.60 6.82 -6.11
CA LEU A 114 8.50 7.40 -4.76
C LEU A 114 7.23 6.93 -4.04
N VAL A 115 6.12 6.78 -4.76
CA VAL A 115 4.88 6.20 -4.22
C VAL A 115 5.11 4.76 -3.80
N VAL A 116 5.73 3.96 -4.65
CA VAL A 116 6.11 2.57 -4.35
C VAL A 116 7.02 2.50 -3.13
N ALA A 117 8.07 3.34 -3.07
CA ALA A 117 8.98 3.39 -1.93
C ALA A 117 8.26 3.69 -0.60
N LEU A 118 7.22 4.54 -0.64
CA LEU A 118 6.42 4.87 0.53
C LEU A 118 5.53 3.70 0.97
N LEU A 119 4.96 2.95 0.03
CA LEU A 119 3.85 2.03 0.30
C LEU A 119 4.28 0.56 0.46
N LYS A 120 5.34 0.10 -0.22
CA LYS A 120 5.72 -1.32 -0.33
C LYS A 120 5.95 -2.05 1.00
N GLU A 121 6.29 -1.33 2.07
CA GLU A 121 6.55 -1.92 3.39
C GLU A 121 5.30 -2.51 4.06
N ARG A 122 4.11 -2.10 3.64
CA ARG A 122 2.83 -2.40 4.32
C ARG A 122 1.88 -3.26 3.52
N VAL A 123 2.29 -3.73 2.37
CA VAL A 123 1.48 -4.52 1.45
C VAL A 123 2.09 -5.89 1.22
N ASN A 124 1.28 -6.84 0.81
CA ASN A 124 1.72 -8.22 0.60
C ASN A 124 1.75 -8.61 -0.89
N THR A 125 1.06 -7.88 -1.76
CA THR A 125 1.01 -8.15 -3.20
C THR A 125 1.14 -6.86 -4.01
N ILE A 126 1.40 -7.00 -5.31
CA ILE A 126 1.39 -5.87 -6.27
C ILE A 126 -0.02 -5.30 -6.41
N GLU A 127 -1.06 -6.13 -6.32
CA GLU A 127 -2.46 -5.68 -6.33
C GLU A 127 -2.74 -4.78 -5.12
N GLU A 128 -2.40 -5.23 -3.89
CA GLU A 128 -2.52 -4.39 -2.69
C GLU A 128 -1.70 -3.09 -2.77
N LEU A 129 -0.53 -3.13 -3.42
CA LEU A 129 0.29 -1.95 -3.65
C LEU A 129 -0.41 -0.97 -4.60
N ALA A 130 -1.08 -1.49 -5.65
CA ALA A 130 -1.87 -0.68 -6.57
C ALA A 130 -3.06 -0.03 -5.85
N ASP A 131 -3.84 -0.80 -5.10
CA ASP A 131 -4.98 -0.31 -4.33
C ASP A 131 -4.56 0.83 -3.39
N ALA A 132 -3.45 0.64 -2.68
CA ALA A 132 -2.90 1.66 -1.78
C ALA A 132 -2.37 2.90 -2.50
N ALA A 133 -2.09 2.82 -3.80
CA ALA A 133 -1.55 3.92 -4.61
C ALA A 133 -2.64 4.70 -5.37
N VAL A 134 -3.86 4.19 -5.49
CA VAL A 134 -4.94 4.78 -6.32
C VAL A 134 -5.13 6.26 -6.05
N TYR A 135 -5.20 6.68 -4.78
CA TYR A 135 -5.47 8.08 -4.41
C TYR A 135 -4.35 9.06 -4.84
N PHE A 136 -3.16 8.60 -5.22
CA PHE A 136 -2.13 9.47 -5.81
C PHE A 136 -2.42 9.86 -7.25
N TYR A 137 -3.17 9.02 -7.98
CA TYR A 137 -3.43 9.18 -9.42
C TYR A 137 -4.88 9.49 -9.76
N ARG A 138 -5.78 9.25 -8.83
CA ARG A 138 -7.19 9.54 -8.96
C ARG A 138 -7.76 9.99 -7.62
N PRO A 139 -8.29 11.23 -7.52
CA PRO A 139 -8.99 11.67 -6.31
C PRO A 139 -10.14 10.70 -5.98
N LEU A 140 -10.22 10.27 -4.73
CA LEU A 140 -11.31 9.44 -4.25
C LEU A 140 -12.29 10.31 -3.47
N GLU A 141 -13.58 10.16 -3.75
CA GLU A 141 -14.62 10.82 -2.97
C GLU A 141 -14.81 10.10 -1.63
N PRO A 142 -14.75 10.81 -0.51
CA PRO A 142 -15.07 10.25 0.79
C PRO A 142 -16.52 9.77 0.84
N THR A 143 -16.77 8.64 1.50
CA THR A 143 -18.14 8.18 1.74
C THR A 143 -18.91 9.17 2.63
N ASP A 144 -20.24 9.12 2.57
CA ASP A 144 -21.08 9.99 3.41
C ASP A 144 -20.85 9.76 4.90
N GLU A 145 -20.56 8.52 5.32
CA GLU A 145 -20.20 8.17 6.69
C GLU A 145 -18.91 8.88 7.12
N LEU A 146 -17.89 8.91 6.25
CA LEU A 146 -16.64 9.60 6.54
C LEU A 146 -16.82 11.12 6.59
N LYS A 147 -17.65 11.68 5.70
CA LYS A 147 -17.98 13.12 5.73
C LYS A 147 -18.70 13.46 7.05
N ILE A 148 -19.71 12.71 7.45
CA ILE A 148 -20.43 12.91 8.71
C ILE A 148 -19.49 12.80 9.93
N GLN A 149 -18.56 11.86 9.90
CA GLN A 149 -17.66 11.60 11.02
C GLN A 149 -16.57 12.66 11.17
N TYR A 150 -16.02 13.16 10.06
CA TYR A 150 -14.80 13.98 10.07
C TYR A 150 -15.00 15.44 9.65
N PHE A 151 -16.06 15.75 8.91
CA PHE A 151 -16.35 17.12 8.46
C PHE A 151 -17.36 17.76 9.41
N ASN A 152 -16.88 18.64 10.26
CA ASN A 152 -17.72 19.31 11.26
C ASN A 152 -17.43 20.82 11.33
N THR A 153 -18.36 21.58 11.92
CA THR A 153 -18.27 23.04 12.03
C THR A 153 -17.04 23.54 12.78
N GLU A 154 -16.53 22.78 13.75
CA GLU A 154 -15.36 23.18 14.54
C GLU A 154 -14.05 23.06 13.75
N THR A 155 -13.93 22.06 12.87
CA THR A 155 -12.69 21.81 12.11
C THR A 155 -12.61 22.60 10.82
N LYS A 156 -13.73 22.99 10.22
CA LYS A 156 -13.79 23.81 9.00
C LYS A 156 -12.88 25.05 9.05
N PRO A 157 -13.02 25.96 10.04
CA PRO A 157 -12.18 27.17 10.09
C PRO A 157 -10.69 26.86 10.32
N ILE A 158 -10.38 25.79 11.04
CA ILE A 158 -9.00 25.35 11.27
C ILE A 158 -8.36 24.88 9.94
N LEU A 159 -9.10 24.10 9.14
CA LEU A 159 -8.61 23.62 7.85
C LEU A 159 -8.50 24.75 6.81
N VAL A 160 -9.40 25.73 6.82
CA VAL A 160 -9.27 26.94 6.00
C VAL A 160 -7.98 27.71 6.36
N GLY A 161 -7.73 27.93 7.65
CA GLY A 161 -6.47 28.55 8.08
C GLY A 161 -5.23 27.71 7.73
N LEU A 162 -5.32 26.39 7.74
CA LEU A 162 -4.23 25.49 7.33
C LEU A 162 -3.96 25.60 5.82
N ILE A 163 -4.99 25.72 4.98
CA ILE A 163 -4.86 25.97 3.54
C ILE A 163 -4.07 27.25 3.28
N GLU A 164 -4.39 28.33 3.97
CA GLU A 164 -3.66 29.59 3.84
C GLU A 164 -2.18 29.43 4.17
N LYS A 165 -1.87 28.75 5.27
CA LYS A 165 -0.48 28.49 5.69
C LYS A 165 0.28 27.59 4.72
N PHE A 166 -0.37 26.56 4.19
CA PHE A 166 0.21 25.64 3.20
C PHE A 166 0.64 26.34 1.90
N ASN A 167 0.06 27.50 1.56
CA ASN A 167 0.52 28.31 0.43
C ASN A 167 1.93 28.88 0.63
N HIS A 168 2.39 29.05 1.88
CA HIS A 168 3.59 29.83 2.20
C HIS A 168 4.74 29.00 2.79
N ILE A 169 4.53 27.75 3.23
CA ILE A 169 5.60 26.91 3.78
C ILE A 169 6.46 26.30 2.65
N GLU A 170 7.67 25.89 2.97
CA GLU A 170 8.43 24.98 2.13
C GLU A 170 7.69 23.64 2.05
N TRP A 171 7.56 23.04 0.85
CA TRP A 171 6.76 21.82 0.69
C TRP A 171 7.61 20.58 0.91
N THR A 172 7.97 20.34 2.17
CA THR A 172 8.70 19.17 2.65
C THR A 172 7.88 18.48 3.72
N ARG A 173 8.10 17.19 3.87
CA ARG A 173 7.44 16.40 4.90
C ARG A 173 7.57 17.01 6.29
N GLU A 174 8.77 17.51 6.63
CA GLU A 174 9.03 18.13 7.93
C GLU A 174 8.23 19.41 8.13
N SER A 175 8.20 20.29 7.14
CA SER A 175 7.47 21.57 7.20
C SER A 175 5.96 21.33 7.27
N ILE A 176 5.44 20.39 6.47
CA ILE A 176 4.03 19.97 6.50
C ILE A 176 3.66 19.44 7.88
N HIS A 177 4.44 18.49 8.41
CA HIS A 177 4.23 17.91 9.74
C HIS A 177 4.25 18.99 10.82
N HIS A 178 5.25 19.87 10.79
CA HIS A 178 5.39 20.96 11.73
C HIS A 178 4.17 21.90 11.71
N GLU A 179 3.69 22.27 10.52
CA GLU A 179 2.54 23.17 10.37
C GLU A 179 1.23 22.54 10.89
N ILE A 180 0.97 21.28 10.57
CA ILE A 180 -0.20 20.55 11.10
C ILE A 180 -0.14 20.50 12.63
N LYS A 181 1.02 20.19 13.21
CA LYS A 181 1.23 20.12 14.66
C LYS A 181 1.09 21.47 15.34
N THR A 182 1.65 22.52 14.76
CA THR A 182 1.57 23.90 15.28
C THR A 182 0.14 24.42 15.22
N THR A 183 -0.59 24.14 14.15
CA THR A 183 -2.01 24.46 14.02
C THR A 183 -2.83 23.74 15.08
N ALA A 184 -2.60 22.45 15.33
CA ALA A 184 -3.28 21.72 16.39
C ALA A 184 -3.04 22.34 17.78
N LYS A 185 -1.80 22.71 18.07
CA LYS A 185 -1.43 23.38 19.33
C LYS A 185 -2.07 24.77 19.46
N HIS A 186 -2.10 25.55 18.38
CA HIS A 186 -2.67 26.88 18.38
C HIS A 186 -4.18 26.88 18.70
N HIS A 187 -4.90 25.85 18.21
CA HIS A 187 -6.33 25.69 18.45
C HIS A 187 -6.66 24.80 19.67
N ASP A 188 -5.66 24.43 20.48
CA ASP A 188 -5.79 23.58 21.66
C ASP A 188 -6.55 22.26 21.36
N VAL A 189 -6.26 21.65 20.21
CA VAL A 189 -6.86 20.38 19.80
C VAL A 189 -5.80 19.28 19.63
N LYS A 190 -6.21 18.02 19.76
CA LYS A 190 -5.31 16.87 19.49
C LYS A 190 -5.02 16.78 17.98
N LEU A 191 -3.79 16.38 17.63
CA LEU A 191 -3.34 16.22 16.25
C LEU A 191 -4.34 15.44 15.36
N PRO A 192 -4.92 14.30 15.78
CA PRO A 192 -5.90 13.58 14.96
C PRO A 192 -7.15 14.38 14.60
N LYS A 193 -7.53 15.40 15.40
CA LYS A 193 -8.68 16.26 15.12
C LYS A 193 -8.49 17.07 13.82
N ILE A 194 -7.24 17.31 13.41
CA ILE A 194 -6.89 17.97 12.14
C ILE A 194 -6.42 16.96 11.11
N ALA A 195 -5.55 16.03 11.49
CA ALA A 195 -4.94 15.09 10.55
C ALA A 195 -5.93 14.13 9.92
N MET A 196 -7.01 13.73 10.63
CA MET A 196 -8.01 12.81 10.07
C MET A 196 -8.91 13.48 9.03
N PRO A 197 -9.58 14.63 9.29
CA PRO A 197 -10.33 15.29 8.23
C PRO A 197 -9.44 15.72 7.06
N LEU A 198 -8.21 16.19 7.29
CA LEU A 198 -7.26 16.48 6.21
C LEU A 198 -6.98 15.24 5.34
N ARG A 199 -6.77 14.07 5.96
CA ARG A 199 -6.58 12.80 5.26
C ARG A 199 -7.80 12.45 4.42
N VAL A 200 -8.99 12.50 5.01
CA VAL A 200 -10.24 12.20 4.30
C VAL A 200 -10.46 13.14 3.11
N MET A 201 -10.19 14.45 3.27
CA MET A 201 -10.27 15.42 2.17
C MET A 201 -9.33 15.10 1.02
N VAL A 202 -8.12 14.65 1.33
CA VAL A 202 -7.06 14.51 0.31
C VAL A 202 -7.06 13.13 -0.33
N THR A 203 -7.39 12.08 0.44
CA THR A 203 -7.28 10.69 -0.03
C THR A 203 -8.62 9.97 -0.17
N GLY A 204 -9.71 10.50 0.39
CA GLY A 204 -10.99 9.79 0.49
C GLY A 204 -11.02 8.68 1.54
N GLU A 205 -9.90 8.41 2.24
CA GLU A 205 -9.67 7.23 3.07
C GLU A 205 -9.21 7.62 4.47
N ILE A 206 -9.36 6.69 5.43
CA ILE A 206 -8.85 6.86 6.81
C ILE A 206 -7.57 6.06 7.06
N HIS A 207 -7.36 4.99 6.32
CA HIS A 207 -6.22 4.08 6.44
C HIS A 207 -5.23 4.31 5.30
N THR A 208 -4.35 5.29 5.47
CA THR A 208 -3.30 5.60 4.51
C THR A 208 -1.93 5.64 5.22
N HIS A 209 -0.88 5.91 4.49
CA HIS A 209 0.42 6.23 5.09
C HIS A 209 0.33 7.55 5.89
N SER A 210 1.41 7.95 6.58
CA SER A 210 1.41 9.21 7.33
C SER A 210 1.03 10.39 6.42
N ILE A 211 0.13 11.27 6.90
CA ILE A 211 -0.46 12.30 6.04
C ILE A 211 0.59 13.27 5.50
N ASP A 212 1.60 13.61 6.28
CA ASP A 212 2.73 14.44 5.89
C ASP A 212 3.49 13.89 4.67
N ALA A 213 3.76 12.57 4.66
CA ALA A 213 4.41 11.91 3.53
C ALA A 213 3.51 11.84 2.29
N VAL A 214 2.20 11.62 2.49
CA VAL A 214 1.22 11.61 1.39
C VAL A 214 1.15 12.99 0.74
N LEU A 215 1.03 14.07 1.53
CA LEU A 215 0.96 15.43 1.03
C LEU A 215 2.23 15.86 0.29
N GLU A 216 3.40 15.49 0.83
CA GLU A 216 4.69 15.77 0.17
C GLU A 216 4.72 15.20 -1.24
N LEU A 217 4.34 13.93 -1.42
CA LEU A 217 4.35 13.26 -2.71
C LEU A 217 3.27 13.76 -3.67
N LEU A 218 2.07 14.09 -3.19
CA LEU A 218 1.01 14.70 -4.00
C LEU A 218 1.40 16.07 -4.53
N GLY A 219 2.25 16.78 -3.80
CA GLY A 219 2.60 18.16 -4.11
C GLY A 219 1.56 19.18 -3.60
N ARG A 220 2.00 20.44 -3.52
CA ARG A 220 1.19 21.53 -2.97
C ARG A 220 -0.08 21.77 -3.77
N GLU A 221 0.03 21.90 -5.09
CA GLU A 221 -1.10 22.28 -5.95
C GLU A 221 -2.23 21.28 -5.85
N GLU A 222 -1.95 19.99 -6.00
CA GLU A 222 -2.94 18.93 -5.92
C GLU A 222 -3.54 18.82 -4.51
N THR A 223 -2.71 18.92 -3.47
CA THR A 223 -3.18 18.93 -2.08
C THR A 223 -4.20 20.03 -1.84
N LEU A 224 -3.85 21.29 -2.22
CA LEU A 224 -4.72 22.44 -2.02
C LEU A 224 -5.99 22.35 -2.86
N ALA A 225 -5.90 21.84 -4.09
CA ALA A 225 -7.07 21.61 -4.96
C ALA A 225 -8.06 20.64 -4.30
N ARG A 226 -7.59 19.50 -3.78
CA ARG A 226 -8.43 18.51 -3.08
C ARG A 226 -9.02 19.08 -1.78
N MET A 227 -8.23 19.80 -0.99
CA MET A 227 -8.75 20.42 0.22
C MET A 227 -9.85 21.42 -0.09
N ASN A 228 -9.66 22.29 -1.08
CA ASN A 228 -10.65 23.30 -1.47
C ASN A 228 -11.93 22.69 -2.01
N SER A 229 -11.85 21.61 -2.82
CA SER A 229 -13.02 20.94 -3.38
C SER A 229 -13.99 20.41 -2.31
N HIS A 230 -13.48 20.02 -1.15
CA HIS A 230 -14.29 19.47 -0.05
C HIS A 230 -14.76 20.48 0.99
N LEU A 231 -14.35 21.75 0.93
CA LEU A 231 -14.78 22.77 1.92
C LEU A 231 -16.28 22.98 1.94
N SER A 232 -16.95 22.86 0.79
CA SER A 232 -18.43 22.95 0.69
C SER A 232 -19.17 21.77 1.30
N SER A 233 -18.49 20.65 1.53
CA SER A 233 -19.06 19.44 2.15
C SER A 233 -19.11 19.51 3.67
N PHE A 234 -18.49 20.55 4.27
CA PHE A 234 -18.62 20.79 5.70
C PHE A 234 -19.93 21.50 6.02
N PRO A 235 -20.58 21.13 7.13
CA PRO A 235 -21.77 21.88 7.59
C PRO A 235 -21.42 23.33 7.90
N ASP A 236 -22.42 24.18 7.80
CA ASP A 236 -22.32 25.64 8.09
C ASP A 236 -22.21 25.92 9.61
#